data_a4c5aaa560b03a70aba8f56cf23ce45c
#
_entry.id   a4c5aaa560b03a70aba8f56cf23ce45c
#
_cell.length_a   1.000
_cell.length_b   1.000
_cell.length_c   1.000
_cell.angle_alpha   90.00
_cell.angle_beta   90.00
_cell.angle_gamma   90.00
#
_symmetry.space_group_name_H-M   'P 1'
#
loop_
_entity.id
_entity.type
_entity.pdbx_description
1 polymer ?
#
loop_
_entity_poly.entity_id
_entity_poly.type
_entity_poly.pdbx_seq_one_letter_code
_entity_poly.pdbx_strand_id
1 'polypeptide(L)' 'MGKNTSISLGNHFEKFVQTSIGEGRYTNASEVIRAGLRLLEEEEQKF' A
#
# COMPACT_ATOMS: atom_id res chain seq x y z
N MET A 1 15.92 12.00 -8.35
CA MET A 1 15.04 12.70 -8.22
C MET A 1 14.26 12.53 -7.06
N GLY A 2 14.38 12.81 -6.12
CA GLY A 2 13.77 12.61 -4.90
C GLY A 2 12.39 13.17 -4.81
N LYS A 3 11.50 12.58 -5.53
CA LYS A 3 10.21 13.04 -5.46
C LYS A 3 9.53 12.48 -4.30
N ASN A 4 9.00 13.29 -3.45
CA ASN A 4 8.19 12.84 -2.34
C ASN A 4 6.77 12.83 -2.79
N THR A 5 6.19 11.69 -2.84
CA THR A 5 4.81 11.53 -3.22
C THR A 5 3.95 11.38 -1.99
N SER A 6 2.98 12.27 -1.87
CA SER A 6 2.04 12.20 -0.78
C SER A 6 0.79 11.54 -1.29
N ILE A 7 0.38 10.48 -0.67
CA ILE A 7 -0.81 9.77 -1.07
C ILE A 7 -1.87 9.91 0.01
N SER A 8 -3.04 10.38 -0.40
CA SER A 8 -4.16 10.50 0.51
C SER A 8 -5.06 9.30 0.29
N LEU A 9 -5.13 8.42 1.25
CA LEU A 9 -5.86 7.17 1.11
C LEU A 9 -7.29 7.21 1.60
N GLY A 10 -7.61 8.20 2.41
CA GLY A 10 -8.91 8.23 3.04
C GLY A 10 -8.91 7.40 4.30
N ASN A 11 -9.93 7.62 5.14
CA ASN A 11 -9.97 7.00 6.46
C ASN A 11 -10.03 5.49 6.39
N HIS A 12 -10.76 4.96 5.44
CA HIS A 12 -10.93 3.52 5.33
C HIS A 12 -9.59 2.83 5.08
N PHE A 13 -8.86 3.27 4.08
CA PHE A 13 -7.61 2.63 3.73
C PHE A 13 -6.49 2.96 4.70
N GLU A 14 -6.56 4.14 5.31
CA GLU A 14 -5.58 4.47 6.34
C GLU A 14 -5.68 3.51 7.50
N LYS A 15 -6.91 3.19 7.90
CA LYS A 15 -7.13 2.27 8.98
C LYS A 15 -6.66 0.86 8.59
N PHE A 16 -6.93 0.48 7.36
CA PHE A 16 -6.50 -0.82 6.85
C PHE A 16 -4.97 -0.94 6.90
N VAL A 17 -4.28 0.10 6.46
CA VAL A 17 -2.82 0.11 6.46
C VAL A 17 -2.29 0.01 7.89
N GLN A 18 -2.86 0.80 8.80
CA GLN A 18 -2.42 0.77 10.19
C GLN A 18 -2.62 -0.61 10.80
N THR A 19 -3.74 -1.24 10.51
CA THR A 19 -4.02 -2.57 11.03
C THR A 19 -3.02 -3.59 10.49
N SER A 20 -2.70 -3.49 9.20
CA SER A 20 -1.76 -4.41 8.59
C SER A 20 -0.38 -4.32 9.22
N ILE A 21 0.05 -3.11 9.54
CA ILE A 21 1.33 -2.91 10.19
C ILE A 21 1.27 -3.43 11.62
N GLY A 22 0.19 -3.12 12.32
CA GLY A 22 0.02 -3.54 13.69
C GLY A 22 -0.03 -5.04 13.85
N GLU A 23 -0.50 -5.75 12.83
CA GLU A 23 -0.54 -7.20 12.87
C GLU A 23 0.79 -7.83 12.48
N GLY A 24 1.75 -7.03 12.10
CA GLY A 24 3.07 -7.54 11.77
C GLY A 24 3.24 -8.08 10.37
N ARG A 25 2.23 -7.90 9.53
CA ARG A 25 2.33 -8.39 8.16
C ARG A 25 3.22 -7.51 7.30
N TYR A 26 3.33 -6.25 7.65
CA TYR A 26 4.16 -5.30 6.92
C TYR A 26 4.92 -4.44 7.90
N THR A 27 6.07 -3.97 7.47
CA THR A 27 6.93 -3.17 8.34
C THR A 27 6.48 -1.72 8.41
N ASN A 28 6.01 -1.18 7.32
CA ASN A 28 5.59 0.21 7.27
C ASN A 28 4.59 0.41 6.14
N ALA A 29 4.09 1.65 6.05
CA ALA A 29 3.04 1.96 5.07
C ALA A 29 3.51 1.77 3.63
N SER A 30 4.76 2.08 3.36
CA SER A 30 5.28 1.92 2.01
C SER A 30 5.21 0.48 1.55
N GLU A 31 5.47 -0.45 2.46
CA GLU A 31 5.41 -1.86 2.14
C GLU A 31 3.99 -2.28 1.79
N VAL A 32 3.01 -1.77 2.53
CA VAL A 32 1.62 -2.09 2.26
C VAL A 32 1.22 -1.59 0.87
N ILE A 33 1.59 -0.35 0.58
CA ILE A 33 1.24 0.26 -0.70
C ILE A 33 1.93 -0.47 -1.85
N ARG A 34 3.18 -0.81 -1.67
CA ARG A 34 3.93 -1.52 -2.70
C ARG A 34 3.31 -2.89 -2.99
N ALA A 35 2.88 -3.57 -1.94
CA ALA A 35 2.23 -4.87 -2.11
C ALA A 35 0.93 -4.73 -2.89
N GLY A 36 0.17 -3.67 -2.59
CA GLY A 36 -1.07 -3.43 -3.30
C GLY A 36 -0.85 -3.13 -4.77
N LEU A 37 0.15 -2.31 -5.05
CA LEU A 37 0.47 -1.98 -6.43
C LEU A 37 0.95 -3.18 -7.22
N ARG A 38 1.69 -4.06 -6.57
CA ARG A 38 2.15 -5.28 -7.21
C ARG A 38 0.98 -6.19 -7.57
N LEU A 39 0.01 -6.30 -6.66
CA LEU A 39 -1.18 -7.08 -6.95
C LEU A 39 -1.95 -6.51 -8.12
N LEU A 40 -2.09 -5.20 -8.16
CA LEU A 40 -2.80 -4.55 -9.24
C LEU A 40 -2.09 -4.79 -10.57
N GLU A 41 -0.79 -4.71 -10.55
CA GLU A 41 0.00 -4.93 -11.75
C GLU A 41 -0.21 -6.35 -12.28
N GLU A 42 -0.23 -7.32 -11.38
CA GLU A 42 -0.43 -8.71 -11.76
C GLU A 42 -1.82 -8.91 -12.35
N GLU A 43 -2.82 -8.26 -11.77
CA GLU A 43 -4.17 -8.39 -12.29
C GLU A 43 -4.28 -7.82 -13.70
N GLU A 44 -3.62 -6.72 -13.93
CA GLU A 44 -3.69 -6.10 -15.26
C GLU A 44 -2.94 -6.90 -16.30
N GLN A 45 -1.92 -7.62 -15.90
CA GLN A 45 -1.16 -8.42 -16.85
C GLN A 45 -1.89 -9.67 -17.30
N LYS A 46 -2.98 -10.00 -16.62
CA LYS A 46 -3.73 -11.19 -16.98
C LYS A 46 -4.62 -10.97 -18.18
N PHE A 47 -4.77 -9.76 -18.65
CA PHE A 47 -5.62 -9.48 -19.78
C PHE A 47 -4.88 -9.51 -21.10
#